data_9d92681e1058eeecd1dbaa5bc8dc2191
#
_entry.id   9d92681e1058eeecd1dbaa5bc8dc2191
#
_cell.length_a   1.000
_cell.length_b   1.000
_cell.length_c   1.000
_cell.angle_alpha   90.00
_cell.angle_beta   90.00
_cell.angle_gamma   90.00
#
_symmetry.space_group_name_H-M   'P 1'
#
loop_
_entity.id
_entity.type
_entity.pdbx_description
1 polymer ?
#
loop_
_entity_poly.entity_id
_entity_poly.type
_entity_poly.pdbx_seq_one_letter_code
_entity_poly.pdbx_strand_id
1 'polypeptide(L)'
;MNINAIKEIKKVFGTSLQKIIISSELEFNTIKELINNKINIEVSLFSNILIFQTPRKLMPSSKFDTYFLNSKEIPDHNNLRYICDKHGSFIFYPENFNILKDYEKLAEIGVKNFRIDFRFLKTDEKKEILNNLILGTSPKDLKIASFYNPIFFNTNDSDLLFKNLKKKSFTTLPNAEVIATLSGKYAVIYTYKDFDAKKEITYITGDKTSLNATLECFTINDKEISNLEKNKIYYIKWLKRICVGSVIY
;
A
#
# COMPACT_ATOMS: atom_id res chain seq x y z
N MET A 1 10.38 2.67 1.25
CA MET A 1 11.83 2.61 1.67
C MET A 1 12.50 3.86 1.16
N ASN A 2 13.29 4.56 1.98
CA ASN A 2 13.92 5.83 1.62
C ASN A 2 15.37 5.56 1.16
N ILE A 3 15.75 6.10 -0.01
CA ILE A 3 17.11 5.94 -0.58
C ILE A 3 18.21 6.46 0.36
N ASN A 4 17.92 7.51 1.15
CA ASN A 4 18.86 8.05 2.13
C ASN A 4 19.13 7.06 3.27
N ALA A 5 18.09 6.37 3.75
CA ALA A 5 18.26 5.31 4.75
C ALA A 5 19.13 4.17 4.23
N ILE A 6 18.99 3.80 2.94
CA ILE A 6 19.82 2.79 2.30
C ILE A 6 21.28 3.26 2.21
N LYS A 7 21.52 4.52 1.87
CA LYS A 7 22.87 5.10 1.85
C LYS A 7 23.54 5.06 3.24
N GLU A 8 22.78 5.38 4.29
CA GLU A 8 23.29 5.30 5.67
C GLU A 8 23.59 3.85 6.10
N ILE A 9 22.68 2.91 5.79
CA ILE A 9 22.92 1.47 6.03
C ILE A 9 24.20 1.02 5.34
N LYS A 10 24.40 1.42 4.07
CA LYS A 10 25.62 1.08 3.31
C LYS A 10 26.89 1.67 3.93
N LYS A 11 26.82 2.87 4.52
CA LYS A 11 27.95 3.47 5.25
C LYS A 11 28.31 2.65 6.49
N VAL A 12 27.28 2.20 7.25
CA VAL A 12 27.49 1.43 8.49
C VAL A 12 28.04 0.03 8.21
N PHE A 13 27.47 -0.67 7.24
CA PHE A 13 27.81 -2.08 6.98
C PHE A 13 28.90 -2.27 5.91
N GLY A 14 29.20 -1.23 5.11
CA GLY A 14 30.25 -1.25 4.10
C GLY A 14 30.14 -2.45 3.16
N THR A 15 31.25 -3.19 3.03
CA THR A 15 31.35 -4.39 2.18
C THR A 15 30.59 -5.60 2.70
N SER A 16 30.19 -5.59 3.97
CA SER A 16 29.38 -6.66 4.56
C SER A 16 27.94 -6.65 4.04
N LEU A 17 27.48 -5.52 3.51
CA LEU A 17 26.16 -5.40 2.90
C LEU A 17 26.20 -5.95 1.47
N GLN A 18 25.81 -7.20 1.29
CA GLN A 18 25.85 -7.87 -0.01
C GLN A 18 24.70 -7.43 -0.93
N LYS A 19 23.48 -7.38 -0.39
CA LYS A 19 22.28 -6.97 -1.14
C LYS A 19 21.16 -6.50 -0.21
N ILE A 20 20.23 -5.75 -0.76
CA ILE A 20 19.05 -5.25 -0.05
C ILE A 20 17.80 -5.85 -0.69
N ILE A 21 16.98 -6.52 0.12
CA ILE A 21 15.68 -6.99 -0.31
C ILE A 21 14.72 -5.81 -0.25
N ILE A 22 14.15 -5.45 -1.37
CA ILE A 22 13.23 -4.31 -1.45
C ILE A 22 11.78 -4.73 -1.21
N SER A 23 10.96 -3.79 -0.73
CA SER A 23 9.52 -3.99 -0.58
C SER A 23 8.84 -4.17 -1.94
N SER A 24 7.82 -5.02 -2.00
CA SER A 24 6.92 -5.17 -3.16
C SER A 24 6.07 -3.93 -3.43
N GLU A 25 6.09 -2.95 -2.54
CA GLU A 25 5.37 -1.68 -2.68
C GLU A 25 6.19 -0.58 -3.38
N LEU A 26 7.46 -0.84 -3.70
CA LEU A 26 8.29 0.15 -4.40
C LEU A 26 7.91 0.29 -5.87
N GLU A 27 7.92 1.52 -6.33
CA GLU A 27 7.70 1.87 -7.72
C GLU A 27 8.90 1.52 -8.60
N PHE A 28 8.63 1.26 -9.87
CA PHE A 28 9.65 0.97 -10.87
C PHE A 28 10.72 2.06 -10.97
N ASN A 29 10.31 3.35 -10.92
CA ASN A 29 11.24 4.47 -10.97
C ASN A 29 12.18 4.51 -9.76
N THR A 30 11.67 4.20 -8.57
CA THR A 30 12.50 4.10 -7.35
C THR A 30 13.49 2.95 -7.47
N ILE A 31 13.08 1.81 -8.04
CA ILE A 31 13.99 0.67 -8.30
C ILE A 31 15.10 1.10 -9.27
N LYS A 32 14.77 1.78 -10.36
CA LYS A 32 15.73 2.32 -11.33
C LYS A 32 16.72 3.31 -10.68
N GLU A 33 16.23 4.15 -9.78
CA GLU A 33 17.08 5.06 -9.02
C GLU A 33 18.07 4.32 -8.10
N LEU A 34 17.62 3.26 -7.42
CA LEU A 34 18.50 2.42 -6.59
C LEU A 34 19.61 1.77 -7.42
N ILE A 35 19.29 1.24 -8.59
CA ILE A 35 20.26 0.65 -9.51
C ILE A 35 21.26 1.70 -10.00
N ASN A 36 20.80 2.89 -10.40
CA ASN A 36 21.65 4.00 -10.83
C ASN A 36 22.64 4.44 -9.72
N ASN A 37 22.24 4.32 -8.45
CA ASN A 37 23.11 4.56 -7.28
C ASN A 37 24.00 3.35 -6.92
N LYS A 38 24.12 2.35 -7.82
CA LYS A 38 24.95 1.13 -7.64
C LYS A 38 24.61 0.37 -6.35
N ILE A 39 23.34 0.33 -6.00
CA ILE A 39 22.82 -0.45 -4.88
C ILE A 39 22.45 -1.83 -5.42
N ASN A 40 23.04 -2.88 -4.85
CA ASN A 40 22.67 -4.25 -5.18
C ASN A 40 21.35 -4.60 -4.49
N ILE A 41 20.30 -4.81 -5.27
CA ILE A 41 18.95 -5.09 -4.77
C ILE A 41 18.47 -6.47 -5.17
N GLU A 42 17.54 -7.00 -4.38
CA GLU A 42 16.75 -8.20 -4.70
C GLU A 42 15.28 -7.81 -4.80
N VAL A 43 14.65 -8.16 -5.93
CA VAL A 43 13.25 -7.84 -6.23
C VAL A 43 12.42 -9.12 -6.16
N SER A 44 11.29 -9.07 -5.46
CA SER A 44 10.31 -10.17 -5.45
C SER A 44 9.49 -10.14 -6.72
N LEU A 45 9.55 -11.21 -7.52
CA LEU A 45 8.72 -11.39 -8.71
C LEU A 45 7.39 -12.07 -8.40
N PHE A 46 7.41 -13.02 -7.46
CA PHE A 46 6.23 -13.72 -7.00
C PHE A 46 6.37 -14.02 -5.51
N SER A 47 5.43 -13.57 -4.71
CA SER A 47 5.56 -13.70 -3.25
C SER A 47 4.23 -13.62 -2.51
N ASN A 48 4.26 -14.10 -1.27
CA ASN A 48 3.17 -13.90 -0.32
C ASN A 48 3.42 -12.63 0.47
N ILE A 49 2.48 -11.69 0.44
CA ILE A 49 2.59 -10.43 1.18
C ILE A 49 2.21 -10.65 2.64
N LEU A 50 3.17 -10.42 3.53
CA LEU A 50 2.96 -10.42 4.97
C LEU A 50 2.28 -9.11 5.36
N ILE A 51 1.06 -9.20 5.93
CA ILE A 51 0.28 -8.04 6.35
C ILE A 51 0.53 -7.73 7.82
N PHE A 52 0.64 -8.78 8.64
CA PHE A 52 0.75 -8.64 10.09
C PHE A 52 1.63 -9.73 10.68
N GLN A 53 2.44 -9.34 11.66
CA GLN A 53 3.26 -10.25 12.46
C GLN A 53 3.22 -9.84 13.93
N THR A 54 3.10 -10.82 14.80
CA THR A 54 3.25 -10.64 16.26
C THR A 54 3.99 -11.83 16.87
N PRO A 55 4.85 -11.62 17.86
CA PRO A 55 5.46 -12.72 18.61
C PRO A 55 4.46 -13.50 19.46
N ARG A 56 3.23 -12.99 19.63
CA ARG A 56 2.17 -13.66 20.38
C ARG A 56 1.51 -14.72 19.52
N LYS A 57 1.16 -15.85 20.13
CA LYS A 57 0.28 -16.85 19.50
C LYS A 57 -1.15 -16.40 19.62
N LEU A 58 -1.74 -15.92 18.52
CA LEU A 58 -3.12 -15.42 18.50
C LEU A 58 -4.15 -16.56 18.54
N MET A 59 -3.78 -17.72 17.98
CA MET A 59 -4.64 -18.92 18.03
C MET A 59 -3.85 -20.09 18.61
N PRO A 60 -4.47 -20.93 19.45
CA PRO A 60 -3.85 -22.14 19.93
C PRO A 60 -3.69 -23.08 18.73
N SER A 61 -2.46 -23.36 18.34
CA SER A 61 -2.17 -24.40 17.35
C SER A 61 -1.31 -25.48 18.01
N SER A 62 -1.74 -26.71 17.89
CA SER A 62 -0.94 -27.87 18.25
C SER A 62 0.03 -28.30 17.14
N LYS A 63 -0.07 -27.70 15.95
CA LYS A 63 0.70 -28.04 14.74
C LYS A 63 0.95 -26.79 13.88
N PHE A 64 1.89 -26.87 12.94
CA PHE A 64 2.20 -25.87 11.92
C PHE A 64 1.12 -25.85 10.82
N ASP A 65 -0.11 -25.57 11.17
CA ASP A 65 -1.20 -25.56 10.21
C ASP A 65 -1.41 -24.15 9.65
N THR A 66 -1.67 -24.08 8.36
CA THR A 66 -2.11 -22.87 7.70
C THR A 66 -3.63 -22.77 7.84
N TYR A 67 -4.10 -21.69 8.43
CA TYR A 67 -5.52 -21.40 8.56
C TYR A 67 -5.95 -20.30 7.62
N PHE A 68 -7.20 -20.34 7.19
CA PHE A 68 -7.82 -19.25 6.45
C PHE A 68 -8.74 -18.47 7.39
N LEU A 69 -8.43 -17.20 7.58
CA LEU A 69 -9.23 -16.30 8.39
C LEU A 69 -10.27 -15.61 7.52
N ASN A 70 -11.54 -15.76 7.90
CA ASN A 70 -12.64 -15.05 7.25
C ASN A 70 -13.14 -13.95 8.20
N SER A 71 -13.16 -12.71 7.75
CA SER A 71 -13.79 -11.62 8.47
C SER A 71 -15.18 -11.36 7.91
N LYS A 72 -16.18 -11.39 8.80
CA LYS A 72 -17.54 -10.97 8.44
C LYS A 72 -17.67 -9.44 8.40
N GLU A 73 -16.82 -8.74 9.12
CA GLU A 73 -16.87 -7.28 9.29
C GLU A 73 -16.14 -6.54 8.16
N ILE A 74 -15.15 -7.17 7.53
CA ILE A 74 -14.35 -6.61 6.45
C ILE A 74 -14.39 -7.57 5.26
N PRO A 75 -15.38 -7.47 4.37
CA PRO A 75 -15.57 -8.39 3.25
C PRO A 75 -14.35 -8.54 2.31
N ASP A 76 -13.55 -7.48 2.18
CA ASP A 76 -12.37 -7.45 1.31
C ASP A 76 -11.15 -8.21 1.90
N HIS A 77 -11.27 -8.72 3.15
CA HIS A 77 -10.22 -9.49 3.85
C HIS A 77 -10.61 -10.95 4.10
N ASN A 78 -11.47 -11.51 3.25
CA ASN A 78 -11.78 -12.93 3.32
C ASN A 78 -10.60 -13.79 2.87
N ASN A 79 -10.46 -14.97 3.46
CA ASN A 79 -9.42 -15.95 3.15
C ASN A 79 -7.98 -15.52 3.46
N LEU A 80 -7.75 -14.65 4.44
CA LEU A 80 -6.41 -14.33 4.90
C LEU A 80 -5.69 -15.62 5.34
N ARG A 81 -4.46 -15.80 4.87
CA ARG A 81 -3.63 -16.95 5.25
C ARG A 81 -2.96 -16.69 6.59
N TYR A 82 -3.17 -17.55 7.55
CA TYR A 82 -2.63 -17.46 8.89
C TYR A 82 -1.67 -18.62 9.17
N ILE A 83 -0.50 -18.30 9.71
CA ILE A 83 0.47 -19.27 10.23
C ILE A 83 0.80 -18.91 11.66
N CYS A 84 0.90 -19.90 12.53
CA CYS A 84 1.44 -19.77 13.87
C CYS A 84 2.59 -20.76 14.07
N ASP A 85 3.75 -20.25 14.46
CA ASP A 85 4.93 -21.07 14.74
C ASP A 85 5.63 -20.67 16.05
N LYS A 86 6.86 -21.14 16.27
CA LYS A 86 7.65 -20.79 17.44
C LYS A 86 8.01 -19.29 17.55
N HIS A 87 7.94 -18.56 16.43
CA HIS A 87 8.24 -17.13 16.35
C HIS A 87 7.00 -16.26 16.51
N GLY A 88 5.80 -16.84 16.58
CA GLY A 88 4.53 -16.13 16.76
C GLY A 88 3.52 -16.38 15.67
N SER A 89 2.71 -15.37 15.41
CA SER A 89 1.61 -15.41 14.44
C SER A 89 1.90 -14.49 13.25
N PHE A 90 1.60 -14.99 12.05
CA PHE A 90 1.82 -14.32 10.78
C PHE A 90 0.53 -14.36 9.96
N ILE A 91 0.12 -13.22 9.45
CA ILE A 91 -1.06 -13.09 8.56
C ILE A 91 -0.59 -12.59 7.21
N PHE A 92 -0.97 -13.29 6.15
CA PHE A 92 -0.61 -12.98 4.79
C PHE A 92 -1.85 -12.61 3.97
N TYR A 93 -1.65 -11.81 2.94
CA TYR A 93 -2.68 -11.51 1.96
C TYR A 93 -3.20 -12.79 1.29
N PRO A 94 -4.48 -12.86 0.92
CA PRO A 94 -5.07 -14.09 0.38
C PRO A 94 -4.51 -14.46 -1.00
N GLU A 95 -4.14 -13.48 -1.79
CA GLU A 95 -3.57 -13.66 -3.13
C GLU A 95 -2.05 -13.45 -3.13
N ASN A 96 -1.38 -14.03 -4.11
CA ASN A 96 0.05 -13.85 -4.28
C ASN A 96 0.32 -12.55 -5.06
N PHE A 97 1.33 -11.80 -4.64
CA PHE A 97 1.90 -10.73 -5.44
C PHE A 97 2.60 -11.32 -6.66
N ASN A 98 2.34 -10.76 -7.87
CA ASN A 98 2.85 -11.31 -9.11
C ASN A 98 3.25 -10.21 -10.09
N ILE A 99 4.56 -10.07 -10.34
CA ILE A 99 5.14 -9.21 -11.38
C ILE A 99 6.07 -10.01 -12.31
N LEU A 100 5.82 -11.30 -12.46
CA LEU A 100 6.64 -12.17 -13.35
C LEU A 100 6.73 -11.63 -14.78
N LYS A 101 5.65 -11.00 -15.27
CA LYS A 101 5.61 -10.38 -16.61
C LYS A 101 6.61 -9.23 -16.81
N ASP A 102 7.10 -8.66 -15.72
CA ASP A 102 8.00 -7.50 -15.74
C ASP A 102 9.46 -7.88 -15.54
N TYR A 103 9.75 -9.19 -15.50
CA TYR A 103 11.10 -9.73 -15.32
C TYR A 103 12.11 -9.11 -16.29
N GLU A 104 11.79 -9.12 -17.60
CA GLU A 104 12.68 -8.59 -18.64
C GLU A 104 12.97 -7.11 -18.44
N LYS A 105 11.95 -6.30 -18.19
CA LYS A 105 12.10 -4.87 -17.93
C LYS A 105 12.96 -4.58 -16.71
N LEU A 106 12.84 -5.40 -15.67
CA LEU A 106 13.65 -5.28 -14.45
C LEU A 106 15.11 -5.69 -14.74
N ALA A 107 15.33 -6.73 -15.51
CA ALA A 107 16.66 -7.16 -15.93
C ALA A 107 17.35 -6.10 -16.81
N GLU A 108 16.63 -5.49 -17.75
CA GLU A 108 17.13 -4.42 -18.62
C GLU A 108 17.63 -3.21 -17.86
N ILE A 109 16.97 -2.80 -16.77
CA ILE A 109 17.43 -1.70 -15.92
C ILE A 109 18.58 -2.09 -14.96
N GLY A 110 19.00 -3.38 -14.96
CA GLY A 110 20.17 -3.86 -14.23
C GLY A 110 19.87 -4.58 -12.91
N VAL A 111 18.62 -5.00 -12.66
CA VAL A 111 18.31 -5.88 -11.52
C VAL A 111 18.90 -7.24 -11.78
N LYS A 112 19.72 -7.74 -10.84
CA LYS A 112 20.44 -9.04 -10.99
C LYS A 112 19.89 -10.13 -10.09
N ASN A 113 19.18 -9.77 -9.02
CA ASN A 113 18.68 -10.77 -8.07
C ASN A 113 17.17 -10.69 -8.00
N PHE A 114 16.56 -11.84 -8.23
CA PHE A 114 15.12 -12.01 -8.20
C PHE A 114 14.73 -13.07 -7.17
N ARG A 115 13.60 -12.86 -6.51
CA ARG A 115 13.04 -13.78 -5.51
C ARG A 115 11.69 -14.32 -5.98
N ILE A 116 11.48 -15.61 -5.76
CA ILE A 116 10.19 -16.26 -5.88
C ILE A 116 9.92 -17.01 -4.58
N ASP A 117 8.78 -16.72 -3.96
CA ASP A 117 8.36 -17.35 -2.72
C ASP A 117 7.35 -18.46 -2.97
N PHE A 118 7.78 -19.69 -2.77
CA PHE A 118 6.98 -20.90 -3.01
C PHE A 118 6.25 -21.43 -1.77
N ARG A 119 6.25 -20.71 -0.64
CA ARG A 119 5.80 -21.25 0.66
C ARG A 119 4.42 -21.89 0.63
N PHE A 120 3.45 -21.28 -0.02
CA PHE A 120 2.07 -21.76 -0.02
C PHE A 120 1.65 -22.45 -1.31
N LEU A 121 2.59 -22.69 -2.22
CA LEU A 121 2.30 -23.27 -3.53
C LEU A 121 2.40 -24.80 -3.50
N LYS A 122 1.48 -25.44 -4.21
CA LYS A 122 1.54 -26.87 -4.52
C LYS A 122 2.67 -27.16 -5.51
N THR A 123 3.08 -28.42 -5.57
CA THR A 123 4.19 -28.83 -6.46
C THR A 123 3.96 -28.49 -7.92
N ASP A 124 2.74 -28.64 -8.41
CA ASP A 124 2.40 -28.38 -9.81
C ASP A 124 2.42 -26.86 -10.10
N GLU A 125 1.95 -26.04 -9.17
CA GLU A 125 2.01 -24.59 -9.25
C GLU A 125 3.46 -24.07 -9.27
N LYS A 126 4.35 -24.68 -8.47
CA LYS A 126 5.80 -24.38 -8.48
C LYS A 126 6.41 -24.67 -9.85
N LYS A 127 6.10 -25.84 -10.43
CA LYS A 127 6.56 -26.23 -11.77
C LYS A 127 6.04 -25.28 -12.84
N GLU A 128 4.77 -24.87 -12.76
CA GLU A 128 4.16 -23.94 -13.70
C GLU A 128 4.90 -22.60 -13.70
N ILE A 129 5.19 -22.01 -12.51
CA ILE A 129 5.95 -20.76 -12.40
C ILE A 129 7.37 -20.90 -12.98
N LEU A 130 8.07 -21.99 -12.64
CA LEU A 130 9.44 -22.22 -13.13
C LEU A 130 9.46 -22.41 -14.65
N ASN A 131 8.52 -23.15 -15.20
CA ASN A 131 8.42 -23.35 -16.66
C ASN A 131 8.15 -22.03 -17.38
N ASN A 132 7.26 -21.19 -16.84
CA ASN A 132 6.97 -19.88 -17.42
C ASN A 132 8.20 -18.96 -17.42
N LEU A 133 9.02 -19.00 -16.37
CA LEU A 133 10.27 -18.21 -16.31
C LEU A 133 11.34 -18.76 -17.28
N ILE A 134 11.49 -20.08 -17.37
CA ILE A 134 12.50 -20.71 -18.23
C ILE A 134 12.14 -20.58 -19.71
N LEU A 135 10.87 -20.74 -20.04
CA LEU A 135 10.39 -20.72 -21.43
C LEU A 135 10.06 -19.31 -21.93
N GLY A 136 10.15 -18.28 -21.07
CA GLY A 136 9.78 -16.91 -21.41
C GLY A 136 8.29 -16.75 -21.78
N THR A 137 7.46 -17.75 -21.43
CA THR A 137 6.02 -17.69 -21.70
C THR A 137 5.35 -16.69 -20.78
N SER A 138 4.39 -15.95 -21.32
CA SER A 138 3.68 -14.90 -20.58
C SER A 138 2.99 -15.46 -19.34
N PRO A 139 3.18 -14.86 -18.14
CA PRO A 139 2.50 -15.30 -16.91
C PRO A 139 0.98 -15.10 -16.93
N LYS A 140 0.39 -14.69 -18.04
CA LYS A 140 -1.06 -14.42 -18.17
C LYS A 140 -1.94 -15.64 -17.93
N ASP A 141 -1.38 -16.84 -18.03
CA ASP A 141 -2.11 -18.09 -17.96
C ASP A 141 -1.92 -18.84 -16.63
N LEU A 142 -1.26 -18.21 -15.64
CA LEU A 142 -1.13 -18.81 -14.32
C LEU A 142 -2.52 -18.97 -13.67
N LYS A 143 -2.89 -20.21 -13.38
CA LYS A 143 -4.12 -20.58 -12.66
C LYS A 143 -4.08 -20.24 -11.16
N ILE A 144 -2.97 -19.67 -10.70
CA ILE A 144 -2.72 -19.33 -9.29
C ILE A 144 -3.34 -17.97 -9.01
N ALA A 145 -4.17 -17.90 -7.99
CA ALA A 145 -4.76 -16.63 -7.53
C ALA A 145 -3.64 -15.63 -7.19
N SER A 146 -3.54 -14.58 -7.97
CA SER A 146 -2.49 -13.58 -7.84
C SER A 146 -2.98 -12.20 -8.24
N PHE A 147 -2.38 -11.18 -7.65
CA PHE A 147 -2.64 -9.79 -7.99
C PHE A 147 -1.36 -9.09 -8.45
N TYR A 148 -1.57 -8.12 -9.31
CA TYR A 148 -0.53 -7.21 -9.76
C TYR A 148 -0.67 -5.89 -9.00
N ASN A 149 0.43 -5.41 -8.41
CA ASN A 149 0.41 -4.11 -7.77
C ASN A 149 0.51 -3.01 -8.83
N PRO A 150 -0.56 -2.22 -9.07
CA PRO A 150 -0.54 -1.14 -10.06
C PRO A 150 0.45 -0.01 -9.71
N ILE A 151 0.90 0.06 -8.45
CA ILE A 151 1.91 1.02 -7.97
C ILE A 151 3.24 0.85 -8.71
N PHE A 152 3.56 -0.39 -9.10
CA PHE A 152 4.85 -0.73 -9.66
C PHE A 152 5.25 0.09 -10.89
N PHE A 153 4.29 0.53 -11.71
CA PHE A 153 4.54 1.34 -12.91
C PHE A 153 3.89 2.73 -12.90
N ASN A 154 3.25 3.14 -11.82
CA ASN A 154 2.65 4.46 -11.73
C ASN A 154 3.64 5.49 -11.20
N THR A 155 3.73 6.63 -11.89
CA THR A 155 4.69 7.71 -11.63
C THR A 155 4.20 8.78 -10.65
N ASN A 156 2.97 8.66 -10.12
CA ASN A 156 2.36 9.67 -9.25
C ASN A 156 1.97 9.07 -7.90
N ASP A 157 2.80 9.25 -6.88
CA ASP A 157 2.56 8.80 -5.50
C ASP A 157 1.22 9.26 -4.90
N SER A 158 0.79 10.47 -5.26
CA SER A 158 -0.49 11.02 -4.80
C SER A 158 -1.70 10.26 -5.34
N ASP A 159 -1.63 9.75 -6.57
CA ASP A 159 -2.73 9.01 -7.19
C ASP A 159 -2.98 7.64 -6.55
N LEU A 160 -2.00 7.09 -5.86
CA LEU A 160 -2.00 5.70 -5.38
C LEU A 160 -2.64 5.52 -4.02
N LEU A 161 -2.39 6.45 -3.11
CA LEU A 161 -3.11 6.52 -1.83
C LEU A 161 -4.63 6.65 -2.05
N PHE A 162 -5.06 7.17 -3.21
CA PHE A 162 -6.43 7.56 -3.49
C PHE A 162 -7.14 6.73 -4.57
N LYS A 163 -6.43 5.97 -5.42
CA LYS A 163 -7.07 5.04 -6.39
C LYS A 163 -7.82 3.89 -5.73
N ASN A 164 -7.44 3.52 -4.50
CA ASN A 164 -8.14 2.53 -3.67
C ASN A 164 -9.29 3.11 -2.84
N LEU A 165 -9.43 4.43 -2.77
CA LEU A 165 -10.70 5.01 -2.37
C LEU A 165 -11.69 4.58 -3.47
N LYS A 166 -12.54 3.59 -3.18
CA LYS A 166 -13.66 3.18 -4.04
C LYS A 166 -14.20 4.45 -4.67
N LYS A 167 -14.29 4.52 -6.00
CA LYS A 167 -14.95 5.63 -6.69
C LYS A 167 -16.35 5.73 -6.09
N LYS A 168 -16.48 6.50 -5.02
CA LYS A 168 -17.79 6.86 -4.50
C LYS A 168 -18.42 7.65 -5.62
N SER A 169 -19.49 7.13 -6.22
CA SER A 169 -20.30 7.90 -7.12
C SER A 169 -21.00 8.97 -6.29
N PHE A 170 -20.37 10.12 -6.17
CA PHE A 170 -21.05 11.29 -5.61
C PHE A 170 -22.09 11.76 -6.62
N THR A 171 -23.31 11.95 -6.18
CA THR A 171 -24.36 12.63 -6.99
C THR A 171 -23.90 14.06 -7.35
N THR A 172 -23.17 14.72 -6.45
CA THR A 172 -22.49 16.00 -6.68
C THR A 172 -21.07 15.84 -6.15
N LEU A 173 -20.05 16.19 -6.95
CA LEU A 173 -18.65 16.11 -6.55
C LEU A 173 -18.42 17.06 -5.36
N PRO A 174 -18.01 16.58 -4.17
CA PRO A 174 -17.70 17.42 -3.02
C PRO A 174 -16.45 18.26 -3.26
N ASN A 175 -16.23 19.28 -2.41
CA ASN A 175 -14.98 20.03 -2.40
C ASN A 175 -13.83 19.17 -1.85
N ALA A 176 -14.11 18.42 -0.78
CA ALA A 176 -13.12 17.52 -0.16
C ALA A 176 -13.76 16.33 0.55
N GLU A 177 -12.95 15.32 0.87
CA GLU A 177 -13.31 14.17 1.70
C GLU A 177 -12.29 13.98 2.82
N VAL A 178 -12.76 13.59 4.00
CA VAL A 178 -11.92 13.24 5.14
C VAL A 178 -11.34 11.85 4.96
N ILE A 179 -10.02 11.75 4.86
CA ILE A 179 -9.29 10.50 4.60
C ILE A 179 -8.63 9.90 5.83
N ALA A 180 -8.36 10.71 6.86
CA ALA A 180 -7.84 10.25 8.14
C ALA A 180 -8.26 11.21 9.26
N THR A 181 -8.26 10.72 10.50
CA THR A 181 -8.57 11.55 11.69
C THR A 181 -7.70 11.17 12.88
N LEU A 182 -7.33 12.20 13.67
CA LEU A 182 -6.85 12.04 15.04
C LEU A 182 -7.85 12.73 15.97
N SER A 183 -8.68 11.92 16.60
CA SER A 183 -9.83 12.38 17.39
C SER A 183 -9.49 13.51 18.35
N GLY A 184 -10.28 14.58 18.32
CA GLY A 184 -10.11 15.76 19.15
C GLY A 184 -8.95 16.69 18.78
N LYS A 185 -8.12 16.34 17.79
CA LYS A 185 -6.95 17.13 17.37
C LYS A 185 -7.10 17.66 15.96
N TYR A 186 -7.10 16.80 14.96
CA TYR A 186 -7.20 17.20 13.56
C TYR A 186 -7.84 16.11 12.70
N ALA A 187 -8.27 16.51 11.50
CA ALA A 187 -8.61 15.59 10.42
C ALA A 187 -7.75 15.90 9.19
N VAL A 188 -7.55 14.92 8.34
CA VAL A 188 -6.83 15.04 7.08
C VAL A 188 -7.85 14.96 5.97
N ILE A 189 -7.83 15.93 5.05
CA ILE A 189 -8.74 15.98 3.92
C ILE A 189 -7.99 15.86 2.60
N TYR A 190 -8.66 15.24 1.62
CA TYR A 190 -8.27 15.25 0.22
C TYR A 190 -9.24 16.11 -0.57
N THR A 191 -8.73 17.05 -1.36
CA THR A 191 -9.52 18.02 -2.11
C THR A 191 -9.82 17.54 -3.52
N TYR A 192 -11.08 17.65 -3.94
CA TYR A 192 -11.55 17.35 -5.30
C TYR A 192 -11.71 18.60 -6.17
N LYS A 193 -11.78 19.78 -5.54
CA LYS A 193 -11.93 21.08 -6.18
C LYS A 193 -11.09 22.12 -5.46
N ASP A 194 -10.78 23.23 -6.15
CA ASP A 194 -10.27 24.44 -5.52
C ASP A 194 -11.38 25.09 -4.72
N PHE A 195 -11.12 25.46 -3.49
CA PHE A 195 -12.08 26.21 -2.66
C PHE A 195 -11.41 26.98 -1.53
N ASP A 196 -12.14 28.00 -1.05
CA ASP A 196 -11.70 28.84 0.06
C ASP A 196 -12.23 28.30 1.40
N ALA A 197 -11.32 27.87 2.26
CA ALA A 197 -11.63 27.30 3.56
C ALA A 197 -12.21 28.30 4.57
N LYS A 198 -12.02 29.61 4.36
CA LYS A 198 -12.58 30.66 5.22
C LYS A 198 -14.05 30.92 4.97
N LYS A 199 -14.57 30.44 3.83
CA LYS A 199 -16.01 30.49 3.59
C LYS A 199 -16.72 29.44 4.41
N GLU A 200 -17.97 29.70 4.74
CA GLU A 200 -18.82 28.69 5.37
C GLU A 200 -18.98 27.49 4.42
N ILE A 201 -18.66 26.32 4.92
CA ILE A 201 -18.81 25.04 4.21
C ILE A 201 -19.85 24.18 4.89
N THR A 202 -20.49 23.32 4.12
CA THR A 202 -21.36 22.28 4.66
C THR A 202 -20.60 20.95 4.64
N TYR A 203 -20.54 20.24 5.75
CA TYR A 203 -19.97 18.89 5.77
C TYR A 203 -20.98 17.85 6.24
N ILE A 204 -20.94 16.68 5.62
CA ILE A 204 -21.79 15.55 5.93
C ILE A 204 -20.95 14.51 6.67
N THR A 205 -21.37 14.19 7.87
CA THR A 205 -20.72 13.24 8.76
C THR A 205 -21.05 11.78 8.36
N GLY A 206 -20.37 10.81 8.96
CA GLY A 206 -20.57 9.38 8.66
C GLY A 206 -21.99 8.88 8.98
N ASP A 207 -22.67 9.49 9.95
CA ASP A 207 -24.09 9.25 10.28
C ASP A 207 -25.07 10.02 9.38
N LYS A 208 -24.59 10.63 8.30
CA LYS A 208 -25.34 11.45 7.33
C LYS A 208 -25.93 12.74 7.91
N THR A 209 -25.44 13.22 9.05
CA THR A 209 -25.81 14.53 9.58
C THR A 209 -25.09 15.62 8.80
N SER A 210 -25.83 16.64 8.35
CA SER A 210 -25.28 17.84 7.68
C SER A 210 -25.04 18.93 8.72
N LEU A 211 -23.83 19.49 8.73
CA LEU A 211 -23.39 20.53 9.65
C LEU A 211 -22.63 21.61 8.89
N ASN A 212 -22.67 22.85 9.39
CA ASN A 212 -21.92 23.97 8.81
C ASN A 212 -20.73 24.33 9.70
N ALA A 213 -19.63 24.73 9.06
CA ALA A 213 -18.43 25.22 9.74
C ALA A 213 -17.57 26.05 8.79
N THR A 214 -16.61 26.77 9.38
CA THR A 214 -15.43 27.29 8.67
C THR A 214 -14.24 26.39 8.97
N LEU A 215 -13.33 26.22 8.02
CA LEU A 215 -12.17 25.37 8.21
C LEU A 215 -10.94 26.16 8.61
N GLU A 216 -10.25 25.70 9.64
CA GLU A 216 -8.86 26.08 9.90
C GLU A 216 -7.98 25.03 9.25
N CYS A 217 -7.31 25.40 8.15
CA CYS A 217 -6.54 24.47 7.31
C CYS A 217 -5.04 24.74 7.40
N PHE A 218 -4.27 23.67 7.36
CA PHE A 218 -2.80 23.70 7.44
C PHE A 218 -2.19 22.78 6.37
N THR A 219 -1.05 23.19 5.85
CA THR A 219 -0.20 22.33 5.02
C THR A 219 0.53 21.29 5.87
N ILE A 220 1.18 20.32 5.25
CA ILE A 220 2.03 19.31 5.92
C ILE A 220 3.14 19.96 6.79
N ASN A 221 3.54 21.20 6.49
CA ASN A 221 4.56 21.96 7.24
C ASN A 221 3.96 22.94 8.26
N ASP A 222 2.74 22.66 8.74
CA ASP A 222 2.00 23.47 9.73
C ASP A 222 1.77 24.96 9.35
N LYS A 223 1.88 25.27 8.05
CA LYS A 223 1.56 26.61 7.55
C LYS A 223 0.06 26.73 7.33
N GLU A 224 -0.57 27.72 7.97
CA GLU A 224 -1.98 28.03 7.76
C GLU A 224 -2.23 28.46 6.31
N ILE A 225 -3.31 27.94 5.73
CA ILE A 225 -3.71 28.21 4.35
C ILE A 225 -5.24 28.34 4.26
N SER A 226 -5.70 29.26 3.41
CA SER A 226 -7.14 29.48 3.18
C SER A 226 -7.61 28.99 1.81
N ASN A 227 -6.81 29.15 0.77
CA ASN A 227 -7.15 28.69 -0.57
C ASN A 227 -6.60 27.29 -0.79
N LEU A 228 -7.48 26.31 -0.81
CA LEU A 228 -7.13 24.93 -1.00
C LEU A 228 -7.19 24.57 -2.49
N GLU A 229 -6.12 23.98 -2.98
CA GLU A 229 -6.01 23.55 -4.37
C GLU A 229 -6.54 22.12 -4.54
N LYS A 230 -7.09 21.84 -5.71
CA LYS A 230 -7.56 20.53 -6.13
C LYS A 230 -6.45 19.48 -6.07
N ASN A 231 -6.83 18.22 -5.76
CA ASN A 231 -5.96 17.05 -5.74
C ASN A 231 -4.77 17.17 -4.76
N LYS A 232 -4.99 17.85 -3.64
CA LYS A 232 -4.00 17.98 -2.57
C LYS A 232 -4.54 17.51 -1.22
N ILE A 233 -3.61 17.30 -0.28
CA ILE A 233 -3.90 16.90 1.09
C ILE A 233 -3.63 18.08 2.00
N TYR A 234 -4.56 18.30 2.94
CA TYR A 234 -4.45 19.31 3.98
C TYR A 234 -4.87 18.76 5.33
N TYR A 235 -4.34 19.35 6.39
CA TYR A 235 -4.83 19.15 7.75
C TYR A 235 -5.88 20.21 8.06
N ILE A 236 -6.95 19.80 8.72
CA ILE A 236 -7.94 20.73 9.28
C ILE A 236 -8.06 20.49 10.77
N LYS A 237 -8.34 21.57 11.51
CA LYS A 237 -8.68 21.45 12.92
C LYS A 237 -9.91 20.55 13.11
N TRP A 238 -9.95 19.86 14.22
CA TRP A 238 -11.03 18.93 14.52
C TRP A 238 -12.41 19.62 14.48
N LEU A 239 -13.32 19.03 13.70
CA LEU A 239 -14.73 19.44 13.65
C LEU A 239 -15.60 18.43 14.42
N LYS A 240 -16.71 18.88 14.96
CA LYS A 240 -17.65 18.04 15.70
C LYS A 240 -18.17 16.89 14.82
N ARG A 241 -18.09 15.66 15.32
CA ARG A 241 -18.55 14.43 14.63
C ARG A 241 -17.86 14.14 13.29
N ILE A 242 -16.77 14.80 12.98
CA ILE A 242 -16.03 14.48 11.77
C ILE A 242 -15.39 13.10 11.88
N CYS A 243 -15.47 12.32 10.82
CA CYS A 243 -14.88 10.99 10.76
C CYS A 243 -14.37 10.69 9.35
N VAL A 244 -13.59 9.64 9.19
CA VAL A 244 -13.14 9.17 7.87
C VAL A 244 -14.36 8.89 7.00
N GLY A 245 -14.33 9.40 5.76
CA GLY A 245 -15.43 9.33 4.82
C GLY A 245 -16.48 10.44 4.95
N SER A 246 -16.35 11.39 5.91
CA SER A 246 -17.11 12.63 5.89
C SER A 246 -16.77 13.43 4.62
N VAL A 247 -17.75 14.09 4.02
CA VAL A 247 -17.59 14.89 2.79
C VAL A 247 -17.88 16.36 3.04
N ILE A 248 -17.15 17.24 2.38
CA ILE A 248 -17.19 18.70 2.51
C ILE A 248 -17.66 19.28 1.18
N TYR A 249 -18.71 20.14 1.23
CA TYR A 249 -19.31 20.82 0.08
C TYR A 249 -19.13 22.31 0.16
#